data_79673ff1b9498f5c7fcac2d9fa05c7e7
#
_entry.id   79673ff1b9498f5c7fcac2d9fa05c7e7
#
_cell.length_a   1.000
_cell.length_b   1.000
_cell.length_c   1.000
_cell.angle_alpha   90.00
_cell.angle_beta   90.00
_cell.angle_gamma   90.00
#
_symmetry.space_group_name_H-M   'P 1'
#
loop_
_entity.id
_entity.type
_entity.pdbx_description
1 polymer ?
#
loop_
_entity_poly.entity_id
_entity_poly.type
_entity_poly.pdbx_seq_one_letter_code
_entity_poly.pdbx_strand_id
1 'polypeptide(L)'
;INPTRITFIRDRVAGRLGRDPLGDKPLRGLDVLDIGCGGGLLAEPMQRLGARVTGIDAGQENVQTAIVHAQQAGLTIEYRCILPEVLAADGRAFDVVLNMEVVEHVPDLDAFLDASCHLVKPGGMMVAATLNRTLKALALAKFGAEYVLGWLPRGTHNWRKFVRPSEFVRGLRPHG
;
A
#
# COMPACT_ATOMS: atom_id res chain seq x y z
N ILE A 1 -7.48 4.93 -10.98
CA ILE A 1 -7.77 4.67 -9.54
C ILE A 1 -8.87 3.64 -9.48
N ASN A 2 -8.74 2.61 -8.64
CA ASN A 2 -9.77 1.61 -8.45
C ASN A 2 -10.72 2.06 -7.32
N PRO A 3 -11.94 2.55 -7.60
CA PRO A 3 -12.87 3.05 -6.59
C PRO A 3 -13.24 1.97 -5.56
N THR A 4 -13.32 0.71 -5.98
CA THR A 4 -13.63 -0.43 -5.12
C THR A 4 -12.57 -0.61 -4.02
N ARG A 5 -11.28 -0.41 -4.34
CA ARG A 5 -10.18 -0.50 -3.37
C ARG A 5 -10.30 0.60 -2.31
N ILE A 6 -10.56 1.84 -2.73
CA ILE A 6 -10.72 2.98 -1.82
C ILE A 6 -11.92 2.75 -0.90
N THR A 7 -13.07 2.34 -1.45
CA THR A 7 -14.27 2.02 -0.68
C THR A 7 -13.99 0.90 0.33
N PHE A 8 -13.34 -0.17 -0.08
CA PHE A 8 -12.98 -1.27 0.80
C PHE A 8 -12.12 -0.80 1.99
N ILE A 9 -11.04 -0.05 1.71
CA ILE A 9 -10.15 0.47 2.77
C ILE A 9 -10.93 1.37 3.72
N ARG A 10 -11.67 2.34 3.18
CA ARG A 10 -12.50 3.25 3.97
C ARG A 10 -13.44 2.49 4.92
N ASP A 11 -14.20 1.54 4.37
CA ASP A 11 -15.23 0.82 5.13
C ASP A 11 -14.60 -0.07 6.21
N ARG A 12 -13.47 -0.72 5.91
CA ARG A 12 -12.74 -1.56 6.89
C ARG A 12 -12.12 -0.72 8.00
N VAL A 13 -11.48 0.39 7.67
CA VAL A 13 -10.86 1.29 8.66
C VAL A 13 -11.93 1.95 9.52
N ALA A 14 -12.97 2.52 8.91
CA ALA A 14 -14.04 3.17 9.65
C ALA A 14 -14.77 2.17 10.56
N GLY A 15 -15.13 0.99 10.04
CA GLY A 15 -15.81 -0.05 10.82
C GLY A 15 -14.97 -0.55 12.01
N ARG A 16 -13.64 -0.74 11.84
CA ARG A 16 -12.73 -1.13 12.93
C ARG A 16 -12.71 -0.10 14.06
N LEU A 17 -12.85 1.18 13.72
CA LEU A 17 -12.78 2.31 14.66
C LEU A 17 -14.16 2.79 15.13
N GLY A 18 -15.25 2.07 14.81
CA GLY A 18 -16.61 2.46 15.19
C GLY A 18 -17.09 3.77 14.57
N ARG A 19 -16.58 4.12 13.37
CA ARG A 19 -16.94 5.34 12.65
C ARG A 19 -17.92 5.03 11.51
N ASP A 20 -18.73 6.01 11.14
CA ASP A 20 -19.57 5.92 9.94
C ASP A 20 -18.69 6.05 8.67
N PRO A 21 -18.60 5.01 7.83
CA PRO A 21 -17.82 5.06 6.59
C PRO A 21 -18.37 6.05 5.56
N LEU A 22 -19.65 6.42 5.66
CA LEU A 22 -20.30 7.38 4.77
C LEU A 22 -20.34 8.81 5.33
N GLY A 23 -19.76 9.02 6.52
CA GLY A 23 -19.59 10.36 7.10
C GLY A 23 -18.70 11.26 6.25
N ASP A 24 -18.75 12.58 6.52
CA ASP A 24 -18.00 13.59 5.76
C ASP A 24 -16.49 13.30 5.66
N LYS A 25 -15.88 12.95 6.78
CA LYS A 25 -14.43 12.67 6.86
C LYS A 25 -14.19 11.42 7.72
N PRO A 26 -14.48 10.21 7.21
CA PRO A 26 -14.44 8.98 8.01
C PRO A 26 -13.05 8.65 8.57
N LEU A 27 -11.98 9.15 7.94
CA LEU A 27 -10.60 8.93 8.38
C LEU A 27 -9.99 10.15 9.10
N ARG A 28 -10.79 11.14 9.49
CA ARG A 28 -10.32 12.38 10.13
C ARG A 28 -9.44 12.08 11.33
N GLY A 29 -8.23 12.68 11.32
CA GLY A 29 -7.29 12.63 12.44
C GLY A 29 -6.48 11.32 12.53
N LEU A 30 -6.70 10.36 11.64
CA LEU A 30 -5.85 9.16 11.57
C LEU A 30 -4.54 9.46 10.85
N ASP A 31 -3.45 8.90 11.36
CA ASP A 31 -2.17 8.84 10.67
C ASP A 31 -2.16 7.60 9.76
N VAL A 32 -2.04 7.81 8.47
CA VAL A 32 -2.05 6.74 7.46
C VAL A 32 -0.72 6.72 6.74
N LEU A 33 -0.08 5.55 6.68
CA LEU A 33 1.11 5.30 5.88
C LEU A 33 0.73 4.54 4.61
N ASP A 34 1.21 4.99 3.46
CA ASP A 34 1.11 4.29 2.18
C ASP A 34 2.51 3.83 1.76
N ILE A 35 2.81 2.53 1.93
CA ILE A 35 4.09 1.91 1.56
C ILE A 35 4.03 1.54 0.07
N GLY A 36 5.05 1.97 -0.69
CA GLY A 36 5.06 1.83 -2.15
C GLY A 36 4.01 2.73 -2.81
N CYS A 37 3.94 3.99 -2.37
CA CYS A 37 2.90 4.92 -2.77
C CYS A 37 2.89 5.26 -4.27
N GLY A 38 3.95 4.93 -5.01
CA GLY A 38 4.07 5.27 -6.43
C GLY A 38 3.81 6.75 -6.68
N GLY A 39 2.96 7.05 -7.65
CA GLY A 39 2.53 8.43 -7.97
C GLY A 39 1.44 8.99 -7.05
N GLY A 40 1.20 8.43 -5.86
CA GLY A 40 0.27 8.96 -4.86
C GLY A 40 -1.21 8.60 -5.06
N LEU A 41 -1.50 7.66 -5.96
CA LEU A 41 -2.87 7.33 -6.37
C LEU A 41 -3.76 6.84 -5.22
N LEU A 42 -3.20 6.25 -4.17
CA LEU A 42 -3.94 5.81 -3.00
C LEU A 42 -3.84 6.82 -1.85
N ALA A 43 -2.68 7.43 -1.66
CA ALA A 43 -2.44 8.44 -0.63
C ALA A 43 -3.41 9.63 -0.73
N GLU A 44 -3.65 10.15 -1.93
CA GLU A 44 -4.56 11.29 -2.14
C GLU A 44 -6.01 11.02 -1.71
N PRO A 45 -6.66 9.93 -2.14
CA PRO A 45 -8.00 9.58 -1.64
C PRO A 45 -8.05 9.44 -0.12
N MET A 46 -7.02 8.88 0.52
CA MET A 46 -7.00 8.76 2.00
C MET A 46 -6.97 10.14 2.66
N GLN A 47 -6.21 11.09 2.12
CA GLN A 47 -6.23 12.46 2.63
C GLN A 47 -7.58 13.15 2.38
N ARG A 48 -8.20 12.94 1.22
CA ARG A 48 -9.55 13.47 0.93
C ARG A 48 -10.60 12.94 1.90
N LEU A 49 -10.42 11.71 2.41
CA LEU A 49 -11.23 11.11 3.47
C LEU A 49 -10.89 11.64 4.89
N GLY A 50 -9.91 12.54 5.01
CA GLY A 50 -9.59 13.25 6.24
C GLY A 50 -8.36 12.75 7.00
N ALA A 51 -7.63 11.77 6.47
CA ALA A 51 -6.40 11.27 7.09
C ALA A 51 -5.24 12.27 6.96
N ARG A 52 -4.28 12.20 7.90
CA ARG A 52 -2.93 12.72 7.71
C ARG A 52 -2.11 11.60 7.05
N VAL A 53 -1.63 11.84 5.84
CA VAL A 53 -1.02 10.79 5.04
C VAL A 53 0.47 11.01 4.88
N THR A 54 1.25 9.96 5.10
CA THR A 54 2.64 9.84 4.69
C THR A 54 2.73 8.77 3.60
N GLY A 55 3.31 9.08 2.45
CA GLY A 55 3.61 8.14 1.38
C GLY A 55 5.11 7.87 1.31
N ILE A 56 5.51 6.62 1.22
CA ILE A 56 6.92 6.24 0.99
C ILE A 56 7.05 5.36 -0.23
N ASP A 57 8.13 5.54 -0.98
CA ASP A 57 8.48 4.72 -2.14
C ASP A 57 10.00 4.64 -2.27
N ALA A 58 10.52 3.53 -2.81
CA ALA A 58 11.95 3.38 -3.08
C ALA A 58 12.40 4.16 -4.32
N GLY A 59 11.48 4.48 -5.23
CA GLY A 59 11.73 5.18 -6.49
C GLY A 59 11.61 6.68 -6.36
N GLN A 60 12.73 7.41 -6.54
CA GLN A 60 12.75 8.88 -6.48
C GLN A 60 11.80 9.51 -7.50
N GLU A 61 11.68 8.96 -8.70
CA GLU A 61 10.78 9.46 -9.75
C GLU A 61 9.30 9.32 -9.36
N ASN A 62 8.94 8.21 -8.70
CA ASN A 62 7.61 7.98 -8.17
C ASN A 62 7.24 9.06 -7.14
N VAL A 63 8.15 9.28 -6.18
CA VAL A 63 7.97 10.29 -5.13
C VAL A 63 7.82 11.70 -5.72
N GLN A 64 8.66 12.08 -6.69
CA GLN A 64 8.54 13.37 -7.35
C GLN A 64 7.20 13.53 -8.08
N THR A 65 6.76 12.48 -8.77
CA THR A 65 5.44 12.46 -9.43
C THR A 65 4.31 12.65 -8.42
N ALA A 66 4.37 11.95 -7.29
CA ALA A 66 3.37 12.05 -6.22
C ALA A 66 3.31 13.46 -5.61
N ILE A 67 4.48 14.09 -5.37
CA ILE A 67 4.57 15.46 -4.85
C ILE A 67 3.89 16.45 -5.81
N VAL A 68 4.25 16.39 -7.10
CA VAL A 68 3.69 17.30 -8.11
C VAL A 68 2.17 17.10 -8.22
N HIS A 69 1.71 15.86 -8.22
CA HIS A 69 0.29 15.54 -8.34
C HIS A 69 -0.50 16.05 -7.14
N ALA A 70 0.01 15.84 -5.92
CA ALA A 70 -0.62 16.35 -4.69
C ALA A 70 -0.68 17.89 -4.67
N GLN A 71 0.41 18.57 -5.08
CA GLN A 71 0.43 20.03 -5.17
C GLN A 71 -0.62 20.55 -6.15
N GLN A 72 -0.73 19.96 -7.34
CA GLN A 72 -1.74 20.32 -8.33
C GLN A 72 -3.17 20.09 -7.81
N ALA A 73 -3.35 19.06 -6.98
CA ALA A 73 -4.63 18.73 -6.36
C ALA A 73 -4.95 19.55 -5.09
N GLY A 74 -4.06 20.43 -4.65
CA GLY A 74 -4.19 21.22 -3.42
C GLY A 74 -4.16 20.37 -2.14
N LEU A 75 -3.42 19.23 -2.18
CA LEU A 75 -3.29 18.31 -1.06
C LEU A 75 -1.94 18.48 -0.37
N THR A 76 -1.92 18.26 0.95
CA THR A 76 -0.71 18.33 1.78
C THR A 76 -0.38 16.92 2.29
N ILE A 77 0.40 16.18 1.53
CA ILE A 77 0.84 14.81 1.85
C ILE A 77 2.36 14.82 2.03
N GLU A 78 2.84 14.17 3.09
CA GLU A 78 4.28 13.96 3.29
C GLU A 78 4.72 12.80 2.40
N TYR A 79 5.56 13.06 1.39
CA TYR A 79 6.17 12.01 0.57
C TYR A 79 7.68 11.92 0.82
N ARG A 80 8.19 10.67 0.98
CA ARG A 80 9.60 10.40 1.24
C ARG A 80 10.12 9.27 0.36
N CYS A 81 11.30 9.44 -0.22
CA CYS A 81 12.01 8.37 -0.93
C CYS A 81 12.85 7.57 0.06
N ILE A 82 12.21 6.62 0.73
CA ILE A 82 12.83 5.76 1.76
C ILE A 82 12.16 4.39 1.78
N LEU A 83 12.84 3.42 2.39
CA LEU A 83 12.31 2.09 2.65
C LEU A 83 11.57 2.05 4.00
N PRO A 84 10.61 1.12 4.19
CA PRO A 84 9.87 0.98 5.45
C PRO A 84 10.78 0.65 6.63
N GLU A 85 11.87 -0.09 6.43
CA GLU A 85 12.86 -0.43 7.46
C GLU A 85 13.51 0.83 8.05
N VAL A 86 13.82 1.82 7.21
CA VAL A 86 14.38 3.11 7.64
C VAL A 86 13.36 3.90 8.45
N LEU A 87 12.10 3.94 7.97
CA LEU A 87 11.03 4.64 8.67
C LEU A 87 10.69 4.01 10.03
N ALA A 88 10.76 2.67 10.12
CA ALA A 88 10.57 1.95 11.39
C ALA A 88 11.69 2.25 12.39
N ALA A 89 12.94 2.36 11.92
CA ALA A 89 14.08 2.75 12.75
C ALA A 89 13.96 4.19 13.31
N ASP A 90 13.25 5.08 12.61
CA ASP A 90 12.92 6.43 13.10
C ASP A 90 11.89 6.44 14.24
N GLY A 91 11.35 5.28 14.65
CA GLY A 91 10.36 5.12 15.72
C GLY A 91 8.97 5.68 15.37
N ARG A 92 8.68 5.91 14.10
CA ARG A 92 7.34 6.34 13.65
C ARG A 92 6.35 5.18 13.68
N ALA A 93 5.08 5.50 13.98
CA ALA A 93 3.99 4.54 13.93
C ALA A 93 2.68 5.21 13.47
N PHE A 94 1.81 4.44 12.85
CA PHE A 94 0.61 4.91 12.16
C PHE A 94 -0.63 4.14 12.62
N ASP A 95 -1.79 4.78 12.57
CA ASP A 95 -3.07 4.14 12.87
C ASP A 95 -3.44 3.11 11.80
N VAL A 96 -3.07 3.40 10.55
CA VAL A 96 -3.29 2.52 9.39
C VAL A 96 -2.05 2.48 8.53
N VAL A 97 -1.60 1.27 8.19
CA VAL A 97 -0.53 1.02 7.22
C VAL A 97 -1.13 0.34 5.99
N LEU A 98 -0.94 0.94 4.83
CA LEU A 98 -1.36 0.41 3.54
C LEU A 98 -0.15 -0.20 2.84
N ASN A 99 -0.34 -1.41 2.32
CA ASN A 99 0.70 -2.19 1.64
C ASN A 99 0.06 -2.87 0.42
N MET A 100 -0.04 -2.13 -0.67
CA MET A 100 -0.84 -2.51 -1.83
C MET A 100 0.04 -2.82 -3.03
N GLU A 101 0.19 -4.13 -3.34
CA GLU A 101 0.98 -4.63 -4.49
C GLU A 101 2.47 -4.27 -4.41
N VAL A 102 3.06 -4.33 -3.20
CA VAL A 102 4.47 -4.02 -2.95
C VAL A 102 5.29 -5.26 -2.67
N VAL A 103 4.72 -6.23 -1.94
CA VAL A 103 5.44 -7.41 -1.43
C VAL A 103 6.09 -8.27 -2.50
N GLU A 104 5.58 -8.26 -3.72
CA GLU A 104 6.14 -8.96 -4.88
C GLU A 104 7.42 -8.30 -5.44
N HIS A 105 7.72 -7.09 -5.01
CA HIS A 105 8.87 -6.32 -5.47
C HIS A 105 10.00 -6.27 -4.44
N VAL A 106 9.75 -6.66 -3.18
CA VAL A 106 10.77 -6.61 -2.12
C VAL A 106 11.77 -7.76 -2.24
N PRO A 107 13.04 -7.53 -1.93
CA PRO A 107 14.07 -8.56 -1.96
C PRO A 107 13.97 -9.54 -0.78
N ASP A 108 13.61 -9.05 0.40
CA ASP A 108 13.45 -9.80 1.65
C ASP A 108 12.06 -9.55 2.22
N LEU A 109 11.18 -10.56 2.10
CA LEU A 109 9.79 -10.45 2.53
C LEU A 109 9.67 -10.39 4.05
N ASP A 110 10.50 -11.17 4.77
CA ASP A 110 10.40 -11.27 6.23
C ASP A 110 10.83 -9.94 6.88
N ALA A 111 11.96 -9.37 6.45
CA ALA A 111 12.41 -8.06 6.91
C ALA A 111 11.41 -6.94 6.59
N PHE A 112 10.82 -6.97 5.40
CA PHE A 112 9.80 -6.01 4.98
C PHE A 112 8.52 -6.11 5.83
N LEU A 113 8.05 -7.33 6.12
CA LEU A 113 6.85 -7.53 6.93
C LEU A 113 7.10 -7.15 8.39
N ASP A 114 8.27 -7.48 8.94
CA ASP A 114 8.69 -7.06 10.28
C ASP A 114 8.66 -5.53 10.40
N ALA A 115 9.33 -4.82 9.50
CA ALA A 115 9.32 -3.36 9.48
C ALA A 115 7.90 -2.79 9.34
N SER A 116 7.09 -3.36 8.43
CA SER A 116 5.72 -2.92 8.21
C SER A 116 4.85 -3.09 9.46
N CYS A 117 5.04 -4.17 10.23
CA CYS A 117 4.33 -4.41 11.48
C CYS A 117 4.75 -3.42 12.58
N HIS A 118 6.04 -3.10 12.69
CA HIS A 118 6.54 -2.10 13.64
C HIS A 118 6.01 -0.68 13.36
N LEU A 119 5.63 -0.40 12.11
CA LEU A 119 5.01 0.87 11.73
C LEU A 119 3.52 0.97 12.10
N VAL A 120 2.89 -0.11 12.57
CA VAL A 120 1.50 -0.09 13.03
C VAL A 120 1.45 0.23 14.53
N LYS A 121 0.70 1.26 14.91
CA LYS A 121 0.45 1.59 16.34
C LYS A 121 -0.26 0.42 17.04
N PRO A 122 -0.08 0.24 18.36
CA PRO A 122 -0.93 -0.65 19.12
C PRO A 122 -2.42 -0.32 18.90
N GLY A 123 -3.23 -1.33 18.53
CA GLY A 123 -4.64 -1.15 18.16
C GLY A 123 -4.89 -0.62 16.75
N GLY A 124 -3.85 -0.27 16.01
CA GLY A 124 -3.91 0.09 14.60
C GLY A 124 -4.20 -1.10 13.69
N MET A 125 -4.09 -0.90 12.40
CA MET A 125 -4.30 -1.98 11.43
C MET A 125 -3.42 -1.83 10.18
N MET A 126 -3.07 -2.97 9.58
CA MET A 126 -2.48 -3.02 8.25
C MET A 126 -3.53 -3.53 7.24
N VAL A 127 -3.59 -2.89 6.09
CA VAL A 127 -4.36 -3.36 4.93
C VAL A 127 -3.36 -3.68 3.82
N ALA A 128 -3.32 -4.93 3.41
CA ALA A 128 -2.39 -5.39 2.38
C ALA A 128 -3.13 -6.09 1.24
N ALA A 129 -2.62 -5.90 0.04
CA ALA A 129 -3.03 -6.65 -1.14
C ALA A 129 -1.82 -7.05 -1.96
N THR A 130 -1.84 -8.25 -2.50
CA THR A 130 -0.78 -8.78 -3.36
C THR A 130 -1.38 -9.64 -4.46
N LEU A 131 -0.64 -9.78 -5.56
CA LEU A 131 -0.99 -10.72 -6.62
C LEU A 131 -0.72 -12.15 -6.14
N ASN A 132 -1.78 -12.96 -6.10
CA ASN A 132 -1.66 -14.36 -5.68
C ASN A 132 -0.89 -15.19 -6.72
N ARG A 133 0.06 -16.01 -6.25
CA ARG A 133 0.82 -16.97 -7.07
C ARG A 133 -0.04 -18.17 -7.47
N THR A 134 -0.95 -17.96 -8.44
CA THR A 134 -1.78 -19.00 -9.02
C THR A 134 -1.54 -19.12 -10.53
N LEU A 135 -1.84 -20.30 -11.09
CA LEU A 135 -1.78 -20.49 -12.55
C LEU A 135 -2.73 -19.56 -13.30
N LYS A 136 -3.86 -19.18 -12.69
CA LYS A 136 -4.79 -18.19 -13.25
C LYS A 136 -4.18 -16.79 -13.27
N ALA A 137 -3.53 -16.37 -12.21
CA ALA A 137 -2.81 -15.08 -12.17
C ALA A 137 -1.66 -15.04 -13.17
N LEU A 138 -0.92 -16.15 -13.32
CA LEU A 138 0.12 -16.29 -14.34
C LEU A 138 -0.46 -16.18 -15.76
N ALA A 139 -1.56 -16.88 -16.04
CA ALA A 139 -2.19 -16.85 -17.35
C ALA A 139 -2.72 -15.43 -17.67
N LEU A 140 -3.37 -14.77 -16.72
CA LEU A 140 -3.91 -13.41 -16.92
C LEU A 140 -2.79 -12.37 -17.09
N ALA A 141 -1.78 -12.40 -16.22
CA ALA A 141 -0.71 -11.40 -16.22
C ALA A 141 0.26 -11.61 -17.39
N LYS A 142 0.67 -12.85 -17.64
CA LYS A 142 1.68 -13.14 -18.64
C LYS A 142 1.11 -13.30 -20.05
N PHE A 143 0.05 -14.11 -20.21
CA PHE A 143 -0.56 -14.30 -21.52
C PHE A 143 -1.55 -13.19 -21.88
N GLY A 144 -2.40 -12.73 -20.96
CA GLY A 144 -3.38 -11.69 -21.23
C GLY A 144 -2.72 -10.33 -21.48
N ALA A 145 -2.03 -9.78 -20.50
CA ALA A 145 -1.52 -8.40 -20.57
C ALA A 145 -0.24 -8.26 -21.39
N GLU A 146 0.70 -9.22 -21.33
CA GLU A 146 1.99 -9.10 -22.00
C GLU A 146 1.98 -9.60 -23.45
N TYR A 147 1.26 -10.70 -23.75
CA TYR A 147 1.31 -11.35 -25.07
C TYR A 147 0.08 -11.10 -25.95
N VAL A 148 -1.13 -11.06 -25.38
CA VAL A 148 -2.35 -10.89 -26.17
C VAL A 148 -2.71 -9.43 -26.35
N LEU A 149 -2.71 -8.65 -25.26
CA LEU A 149 -3.12 -7.24 -25.30
C LEU A 149 -1.94 -6.27 -25.53
N GLY A 150 -0.70 -6.71 -25.29
CA GLY A 150 0.49 -5.87 -25.50
C GLY A 150 0.52 -4.60 -24.64
N TRP A 151 -0.24 -4.58 -23.54
CA TRP A 151 -0.36 -3.40 -22.68
C TRP A 151 0.86 -3.16 -21.81
N LEU A 152 1.66 -4.21 -21.58
CA LEU A 152 2.85 -4.15 -20.74
C LEU A 152 4.06 -4.77 -21.46
N PRO A 153 5.29 -4.27 -21.19
CA PRO A 153 6.51 -4.88 -21.71
C PRO A 153 6.63 -6.35 -21.29
N ARG A 154 7.19 -7.18 -22.17
CA ARG A 154 7.43 -8.61 -21.89
C ARG A 154 8.37 -8.76 -20.70
N GLY A 155 8.02 -9.63 -19.74
CA GLY A 155 8.83 -9.88 -18.55
C GLY A 155 8.53 -8.98 -17.35
N THR A 156 7.54 -8.10 -17.43
CA THR A 156 7.12 -7.22 -16.33
C THR A 156 6.71 -8.02 -15.08
N HIS A 157 6.09 -9.20 -15.27
CA HIS A 157 5.64 -10.04 -14.16
C HIS A 157 6.52 -11.27 -13.97
N ASN A 158 7.32 -11.29 -12.91
CA ASN A 158 8.05 -12.46 -12.47
C ASN A 158 7.18 -13.28 -11.49
N TRP A 159 6.51 -14.33 -11.99
CA TRP A 159 5.64 -15.20 -11.21
C TRP A 159 6.29 -15.78 -9.94
N ARG A 160 7.61 -16.00 -9.93
CA ARG A 160 8.35 -16.50 -8.76
C ARG A 160 8.35 -15.53 -7.59
N LYS A 161 8.11 -14.24 -7.86
CA LYS A 161 8.03 -13.18 -6.85
C LYS A 161 6.61 -12.97 -6.30
N PHE A 162 5.59 -13.64 -6.86
CA PHE A 162 4.24 -13.53 -6.32
C PHE A 162 4.17 -14.28 -4.99
N VAL A 163 3.63 -13.64 -3.98
CA VAL A 163 3.53 -14.17 -2.61
C VAL A 163 2.23 -14.95 -2.45
N ARG A 164 2.30 -16.15 -1.86
CA ARG A 164 1.08 -16.89 -1.51
C ARG A 164 0.47 -16.30 -0.25
N PRO A 165 -0.88 -16.26 -0.13
CA PRO A 165 -1.53 -15.80 1.11
C PRO A 165 -1.01 -16.49 2.37
N SER A 166 -0.68 -17.79 2.28
CA SER A 166 -0.11 -18.55 3.41
C SER A 166 1.31 -18.13 3.79
N GLU A 167 2.13 -17.70 2.83
CA GLU A 167 3.48 -17.17 3.07
C GLU A 167 3.37 -15.80 3.74
N PHE A 168 2.47 -14.96 3.24
CA PHE A 168 2.19 -13.64 3.82
C PHE A 168 1.67 -13.74 5.27
N VAL A 169 0.65 -14.57 5.52
CA VAL A 169 0.10 -14.79 6.86
C VAL A 169 1.15 -15.38 7.81
N ARG A 170 2.04 -16.25 7.32
CA ARG A 170 3.12 -16.82 8.13
C ARG A 170 4.10 -15.73 8.58
N GLY A 171 4.49 -14.81 7.70
CA GLY A 171 5.36 -13.69 8.05
C GLY A 171 4.75 -12.72 9.06
N LEU A 172 3.41 -12.61 9.11
CA LEU A 172 2.71 -11.74 10.07
C LEU A 172 2.52 -12.38 11.46
N ARG A 173 2.53 -13.72 11.58
CA ARG A 173 2.24 -14.43 12.86
C ARG A 173 3.11 -14.03 14.05
N PRO A 174 4.41 -13.71 13.91
CA PRO A 174 5.21 -13.27 15.05
C PRO A 174 4.78 -11.95 15.67
N HIS A 175 3.95 -11.16 14.97
CA HIS A 175 3.63 -9.78 15.30
C HIS A 175 2.20 -9.57 15.80
N GLY A 176 1.34 -10.63 15.86
CA GLY A 176 -0.03 -10.45 16.35
C GLY A 176 -0.88 -11.68 16.41
#